data_a955b04d9e43d1d4fef07a0b0f97404d
#
_entry.id   a955b04d9e43d1d4fef07a0b0f97404d
#
_cell.length_a   1.000
_cell.length_b   1.000
_cell.length_c   1.000
_cell.angle_alpha   90.00
_cell.angle_beta   90.00
_cell.angle_gamma   90.00
#
_symmetry.space_group_name_H-M   'P 1'
#
loop_
_entity.id
_entity.type
_entity.pdbx_description
1 polymer ?
#
loop_
_entity_poly.entity_id
_entity_poly.type
_entity_poly.pdbx_seq_one_letter_code
_entity_poly.pdbx_strand_id
1 'polypeptide(L)'
;MPAVSNPKRTPVFRLLTIASSGIGSFVLGIWGLKHGLGAGFAGISADMMVAIMAALCALAASVAAMSFFAGVDESADFVFNETHFDKLTGLLARPAMVGKIAEAACVTSRTGEPVFLIDIDIDRFKQINDAIGYSQGDELIRAFTRRLQDSVPARALIGRIGAGEFAVLLPDHQIQGTMEGMIERLIDEMMEPYELSSHQQSVSLSVGIVAMPKDGVDPVLILRRSNLALQHARASGVGNWSVFDSEMGRVADYRQWVESELHTAFERGDFDLHYQPQLDLPSGRIVGYEALIRWNHPERGMIPPMEFIQIAEETGMINPIGEWVLRKACNDARHLPDDCFVAVNISPVQFMTKDFVGIVRDTMRATGIKPSRLELEVTETAMMQDRDRAAVILKELAEMGISVAVDDFGTGYSNLSYLIDFSFGKLKIDRSFVSRIDTDSSSGAVVSTIVGLSRALGVSIIAEGVETESQATLLRAAGCEVVQGYLFGRPAPLRIGLGGGQATDEVRRVANLH
;
A
#
# COMPACT_ATOMS: atom_id res chain seq x y z
N MET A 1 -21.16 32.76 -3.70
CA MET A 1 -20.27 33.90 -3.89
C MET A 1 -19.89 34.49 -2.54
N PRO A 2 -18.66 34.25 -2.03
CA PRO A 2 -18.12 35.03 -0.95
C PRO A 2 -17.14 36.07 -1.47
N ALA A 3 -17.15 37.22 -0.81
CA ALA A 3 -16.47 38.44 -1.15
C ALA A 3 -14.96 38.29 -1.28
N VAL A 4 -14.40 38.87 -2.34
CA VAL A 4 -12.96 39.01 -2.57
C VAL A 4 -12.39 39.95 -1.51
N SER A 5 -11.59 39.44 -0.58
CA SER A 5 -10.83 40.21 0.38
C SER A 5 -9.70 40.97 -0.35
N ASN A 6 -9.69 42.26 -0.13
CA ASN A 6 -8.74 43.24 -0.59
C ASN A 6 -7.28 42.83 -0.31
N PRO A 7 -6.34 42.79 -1.28
CA PRO A 7 -4.95 42.45 -1.02
C PRO A 7 -4.35 43.56 -0.15
N LYS A 8 -3.87 43.17 1.04
CA LYS A 8 -3.10 44.00 1.95
C LYS A 8 -1.92 44.59 1.16
N ARG A 9 -1.92 45.92 0.98
CA ARG A 9 -0.87 46.68 0.32
C ARG A 9 0.46 46.34 0.96
N THR A 10 1.33 45.69 0.20
CA THR A 10 2.67 45.30 0.63
C THR A 10 3.46 46.53 1.13
N PRO A 11 4.39 46.37 2.11
CA PRO A 11 5.21 47.48 2.64
C PRO A 11 5.97 48.20 1.54
N VAL A 12 6.30 47.57 0.43
CA VAL A 12 6.93 48.16 -0.75
C VAL A 12 6.05 49.27 -1.36
N PHE A 13 4.73 49.12 -1.39
CA PHE A 13 3.82 50.12 -1.94
C PHE A 13 3.70 51.38 -1.05
N ARG A 14 3.82 51.22 0.28
CA ARG A 14 3.91 52.37 1.22
C ARG A 14 5.22 53.13 1.09
N LEU A 15 6.35 52.45 0.90
CA LEU A 15 7.68 53.06 0.70
C LEU A 15 7.75 53.81 -0.62
N LEU A 16 7.20 53.29 -1.72
CA LEU A 16 7.08 53.98 -3.01
C LEU A 16 6.22 55.23 -2.90
N THR A 17 5.16 55.23 -2.11
CA THR A 17 4.29 56.37 -1.91
C THR A 17 4.97 57.46 -1.07
N ILE A 18 5.77 57.12 -0.06
CA ILE A 18 6.56 58.05 0.75
C ILE A 18 7.69 58.64 -0.08
N ALA A 19 8.42 57.85 -0.86
CA ALA A 19 9.47 58.33 -1.74
C ALA A 19 8.94 59.28 -2.85
N SER A 20 7.78 58.96 -3.44
CA SER A 20 7.17 59.80 -4.47
C SER A 20 6.67 61.16 -3.91
N SER A 21 6.12 61.16 -2.69
CA SER A 21 5.71 62.41 -2.00
C SER A 21 6.91 63.29 -1.61
N GLY A 22 8.04 62.68 -1.21
CA GLY A 22 9.29 63.40 -0.94
C GLY A 22 9.89 64.05 -2.18
N ILE A 23 9.88 63.37 -3.33
CA ILE A 23 10.36 63.90 -4.62
C ILE A 23 9.44 65.02 -5.11
N GLY A 24 8.12 64.90 -4.96
CA GLY A 24 7.15 65.94 -5.32
C GLY A 24 7.33 67.21 -4.51
N SER A 25 7.57 67.09 -3.19
CA SER A 25 7.85 68.23 -2.30
C SER A 25 9.18 68.89 -2.61
N PHE A 26 10.18 68.15 -3.04
CA PHE A 26 11.50 68.62 -3.46
C PHE A 26 11.43 69.44 -4.76
N VAL A 27 10.68 68.95 -5.77
CA VAL A 27 10.47 69.65 -7.03
C VAL A 27 9.73 70.98 -6.81
N LEU A 28 8.72 71.00 -5.96
CA LEU A 28 7.96 72.22 -5.59
C LEU A 28 8.84 73.21 -4.81
N GLY A 29 9.75 72.73 -3.93
CA GLY A 29 10.72 73.57 -3.23
C GLY A 29 11.71 74.25 -4.17
N ILE A 30 12.27 73.55 -5.13
CA ILE A 30 13.18 74.11 -6.16
C ILE A 30 12.42 75.11 -7.06
N TRP A 31 11.19 74.85 -7.43
CA TRP A 31 10.39 75.73 -8.23
C TRP A 31 10.03 77.06 -7.51
N GLY A 32 9.74 76.96 -6.19
CA GLY A 32 9.50 78.11 -5.33
C GLY A 32 10.74 79.01 -5.15
N LEU A 33 11.92 78.42 -5.03
CA LEU A 33 13.21 79.12 -4.97
C LEU A 33 13.57 79.82 -6.26
N LYS A 34 13.24 79.26 -7.41
CA LYS A 34 13.52 79.81 -8.73
C LYS A 34 12.58 80.95 -9.07
N HIS A 35 11.43 81.10 -8.44
CA HIS A 35 10.40 82.11 -8.70
C HIS A 35 10.19 83.16 -7.59
N GLY A 36 11.15 83.28 -6.67
CA GLY A 36 11.24 84.49 -5.82
C GLY A 36 10.26 84.56 -4.63
N LEU A 37 9.69 83.46 -4.19
CA LEU A 37 8.88 83.40 -2.98
C LEU A 37 9.71 83.05 -1.78
N GLY A 38 10.41 84.04 -1.14
CA GLY A 38 11.09 83.73 0.09
C GLY A 38 12.01 84.83 0.63
N ALA A 39 11.42 85.85 1.26
CA ALA A 39 12.17 86.66 2.23
C ALA A 39 12.32 85.85 3.55
N GLY A 40 13.45 85.25 3.76
CA GLY A 40 13.67 84.52 5.03
C GLY A 40 14.99 83.79 5.21
N PHE A 41 15.82 83.62 4.17
CA PHE A 41 17.12 82.96 4.27
C PHE A 41 18.25 83.85 3.77
N ALA A 42 18.41 84.97 4.42
CA ALA A 42 19.55 85.86 4.17
C ALA A 42 20.82 85.23 4.77
N GLY A 43 21.69 84.65 3.92
CA GLY A 43 23.01 84.16 4.31
C GLY A 43 23.41 82.76 3.82
N ILE A 44 22.50 82.00 3.20
CA ILE A 44 22.84 80.66 2.67
C ILE A 44 22.91 80.72 1.14
N SER A 45 24.02 80.35 0.56
CA SER A 45 24.14 80.29 -0.89
C SER A 45 23.30 79.16 -1.47
N ALA A 46 22.75 79.35 -2.69
CA ALA A 46 21.97 78.34 -3.36
C ALA A 46 22.66 76.97 -3.45
N ASP A 47 23.98 76.98 -3.63
CA ASP A 47 24.83 75.77 -3.67
C ASP A 47 24.88 75.04 -2.33
N MET A 48 24.85 75.77 -1.20
CA MET A 48 24.84 75.20 0.12
C MET A 48 23.49 74.59 0.48
N MET A 49 22.41 75.15 0.01
CA MET A 49 21.06 74.53 0.14
C MET A 49 20.92 73.27 -0.68
N VAL A 50 21.45 73.22 -1.89
CA VAL A 50 21.45 72.02 -2.73
C VAL A 50 22.28 70.92 -2.07
N ALA A 51 23.44 71.27 -1.47
CA ALA A 51 24.29 70.30 -0.75
C ALA A 51 23.60 69.72 0.51
N ILE A 52 22.89 70.56 1.27
CA ILE A 52 22.14 70.12 2.46
C ILE A 52 20.97 69.20 2.05
N MET A 53 20.25 69.55 0.99
CA MET A 53 19.17 68.71 0.51
C MET A 53 19.66 67.39 -0.06
N ALA A 54 20.79 67.37 -0.78
CA ALA A 54 21.40 66.14 -1.28
C ALA A 54 21.84 65.22 -0.11
N ALA A 55 22.43 65.82 0.94
CA ALA A 55 22.81 65.04 2.16
C ALA A 55 21.61 64.48 2.88
N LEU A 56 20.50 65.21 3.01
CA LEU A 56 19.26 64.72 3.62
C LEU A 56 18.62 63.61 2.79
N CYS A 57 18.63 63.72 1.47
CA CYS A 57 18.13 62.64 0.58
C CYS A 57 18.99 61.40 0.68
N ALA A 58 20.33 61.51 0.75
CA ALA A 58 21.22 60.39 0.93
C ALA A 58 21.01 59.71 2.29
N LEU A 59 20.82 60.50 3.37
CA LEU A 59 20.49 59.98 4.69
C LEU A 59 19.14 59.22 4.71
N ALA A 60 18.10 59.79 4.09
CA ALA A 60 16.80 59.17 3.98
C ALA A 60 16.86 57.85 3.16
N ALA A 61 17.64 57.83 2.09
CA ALA A 61 17.86 56.63 1.28
C ALA A 61 18.61 55.56 2.06
N SER A 62 19.61 55.96 2.86
CA SER A 62 20.39 55.04 3.73
C SER A 62 19.52 54.45 4.83
N VAL A 63 18.65 55.23 5.48
CA VAL A 63 17.70 54.76 6.51
C VAL A 63 16.65 53.84 5.89
N ALA A 64 16.15 54.14 4.70
CA ALA A 64 15.21 53.28 3.99
C ALA A 64 15.86 51.96 3.57
N ALA A 65 17.12 51.97 3.12
CA ALA A 65 17.86 50.75 2.82
C ALA A 65 18.11 49.91 4.06
N MET A 66 18.55 50.50 5.19
CA MET A 66 18.69 49.78 6.47
C MET A 66 17.40 49.16 6.96
N SER A 67 16.27 49.90 6.87
CA SER A 67 14.95 49.37 7.25
C SER A 67 14.49 48.25 6.31
N PHE A 68 14.83 48.30 5.03
CA PHE A 68 14.56 47.24 4.07
C PHE A 68 15.39 45.98 4.39
N PHE A 69 16.67 46.09 4.66
CA PHE A 69 17.52 44.96 5.01
C PHE A 69 17.15 44.36 6.37
N ALA A 70 16.79 45.15 7.38
CA ALA A 70 16.27 44.65 8.66
C ALA A 70 14.93 43.89 8.49
N GLY A 71 14.02 44.36 7.63
CA GLY A 71 12.76 43.66 7.34
C GLY A 71 12.96 42.39 6.50
N VAL A 72 14.03 42.32 5.70
CA VAL A 72 14.37 41.10 4.94
C VAL A 72 14.94 40.03 5.88
N ASP A 73 15.77 40.41 6.87
CA ASP A 73 16.31 39.47 7.87
C ASP A 73 15.20 38.89 8.75
N GLU A 74 14.26 39.71 9.26
CA GLU A 74 13.09 39.20 10.04
C GLU A 74 12.18 38.30 9.19
N SER A 75 11.99 38.64 7.92
CA SER A 75 11.17 37.81 7.01
C SER A 75 11.90 36.52 6.62
N ALA A 76 13.21 36.56 6.46
CA ALA A 76 14.02 35.39 6.18
C ALA A 76 14.06 34.44 7.38
N ASP A 77 14.23 34.95 8.59
CA ASP A 77 14.19 34.16 9.83
C ASP A 77 12.79 33.56 10.09
N PHE A 78 11.73 34.28 9.79
CA PHE A 78 10.37 33.78 9.92
C PHE A 78 10.08 32.65 8.90
N VAL A 79 10.45 32.83 7.63
CA VAL A 79 10.34 31.80 6.60
C VAL A 79 11.26 30.62 6.89
N PHE A 80 12.47 30.87 7.39
CA PHE A 80 13.41 29.82 7.79
C PHE A 80 12.84 28.96 8.92
N ASN A 81 12.28 29.57 9.97
CA ASN A 81 11.66 28.85 11.08
C ASN A 81 10.38 28.09 10.66
N GLU A 82 9.53 28.66 9.79
CA GLU A 82 8.30 27.99 9.31
C GLU A 82 8.60 26.75 8.45
N THR A 83 9.74 26.69 7.78
CA THR A 83 10.11 25.57 6.90
C THR A 83 10.98 24.51 7.57
N HIS A 84 11.61 24.84 8.72
CA HIS A 84 12.60 23.97 9.34
C HIS A 84 12.08 23.19 10.56
N PHE A 85 11.02 23.68 11.23
CA PHE A 85 10.47 23.03 12.42
C PHE A 85 8.97 22.76 12.29
N ASP A 86 8.55 21.59 12.79
CA ASP A 86 7.13 21.25 12.91
C ASP A 86 6.47 22.08 14.01
N LYS A 87 5.40 22.79 13.68
CA LYS A 87 4.71 23.74 14.60
C LYS A 87 4.05 23.06 15.81
N LEU A 88 3.68 21.80 15.70
CA LEU A 88 3.01 21.06 16.76
C LEU A 88 3.99 20.53 17.80
N THR A 89 5.14 20.04 17.34
CA THR A 89 6.12 19.30 18.15
C THR A 89 7.40 20.06 18.43
N GLY A 90 7.73 21.07 17.62
CA GLY A 90 9.01 21.78 17.69
C GLY A 90 10.20 20.97 17.15
N LEU A 91 9.97 19.76 16.65
CA LEU A 91 11.00 18.92 16.02
C LEU A 91 11.37 19.43 14.63
N LEU A 92 12.46 18.91 14.06
CA LEU A 92 12.80 19.18 12.67
C LEU A 92 11.64 18.77 11.74
N ALA A 93 11.24 19.67 10.86
CA ALA A 93 10.28 19.36 9.80
C ALA A 93 10.97 18.51 8.70
N ARG A 94 10.19 17.83 7.89
CA ARG A 94 10.68 16.95 6.81
C ARG A 94 11.80 17.57 5.96
N PRO A 95 11.68 18.82 5.44
CA PRO A 95 12.75 19.42 4.64
C PRO A 95 14.08 19.59 5.40
N ALA A 96 14.00 19.99 6.67
CA ALA A 96 15.18 20.13 7.51
C ALA A 96 15.82 18.78 7.84
N MET A 97 15.00 17.76 8.09
CA MET A 97 15.47 16.38 8.34
C MET A 97 16.18 15.81 7.11
N VAL A 98 15.65 16.01 5.90
CA VAL A 98 16.32 15.63 4.64
C VAL A 98 17.69 16.30 4.52
N GLY A 99 17.78 17.59 4.87
CA GLY A 99 19.06 18.31 4.92
C GLY A 99 20.06 17.69 5.91
N LYS A 100 19.60 17.28 7.09
CA LYS A 100 20.45 16.61 8.10
C LYS A 100 20.88 15.20 7.68
N ILE A 101 20.03 14.47 6.99
CA ILE A 101 20.40 13.18 6.37
C ILE A 101 21.50 13.40 5.33
N ALA A 102 21.40 14.44 4.49
CA ALA A 102 22.44 14.78 3.51
C ALA A 102 23.79 15.14 4.15
N GLU A 103 23.76 15.93 5.23
CA GLU A 103 24.94 16.27 6.01
C GLU A 103 25.59 14.99 6.60
N ALA A 104 24.80 14.13 7.23
CA ALA A 104 25.27 12.86 7.80
C ALA A 104 25.84 11.95 6.71
N ALA A 105 25.16 11.79 5.58
CA ALA A 105 25.63 11.02 4.44
C ALA A 105 26.99 11.51 3.91
N CYS A 106 27.19 12.82 3.84
CA CYS A 106 28.47 13.41 3.45
C CYS A 106 29.58 13.11 4.46
N VAL A 107 29.28 13.16 5.77
CA VAL A 107 30.24 12.85 6.84
C VAL A 107 30.62 11.36 6.81
N THR A 108 29.63 10.46 6.80
CA THR A 108 29.85 9.00 6.82
C THR A 108 30.63 8.51 5.59
N SER A 109 30.42 9.13 4.42
CA SER A 109 31.17 8.81 3.20
C SER A 109 32.66 9.09 3.33
N ARG A 110 33.06 10.04 4.19
CA ARG A 110 34.48 10.46 4.41
C ARG A 110 35.12 9.76 5.59
N THR A 111 34.36 9.55 6.67
CA THR A 111 34.87 8.97 7.92
C THR A 111 34.73 7.44 7.96
N GLY A 112 33.76 6.89 7.24
CA GLY A 112 33.38 5.48 7.34
C GLY A 112 32.58 5.16 8.60
N GLU A 113 32.37 6.13 9.51
CA GLU A 113 31.61 5.91 10.74
C GLU A 113 30.12 5.77 10.41
N PRO A 114 29.44 4.69 10.89
CA PRO A 114 28.02 4.49 10.61
C PRO A 114 27.14 5.55 11.27
N VAL A 115 26.08 5.95 10.54
CA VAL A 115 24.95 6.72 11.07
C VAL A 115 23.67 6.01 10.67
N PHE A 116 22.80 5.80 11.64
CA PHE A 116 21.52 5.16 11.42
C PHE A 116 20.41 6.19 11.26
N LEU A 117 19.54 5.97 10.27
CA LEU A 117 18.23 6.58 10.20
C LEU A 117 17.22 5.56 10.72
N ILE A 118 16.52 5.93 11.78
CA ILE A 118 15.45 5.16 12.40
C ILE A 118 14.14 5.86 12.09
N ASP A 119 13.30 5.22 11.30
CA ASP A 119 12.00 5.70 10.86
C ASP A 119 10.92 5.04 11.72
N ILE A 120 10.10 5.84 12.39
CA ILE A 120 9.12 5.38 13.38
C ILE A 120 7.75 5.88 12.94
N ASP A 121 6.77 5.00 12.80
CA ASP A 121 5.40 5.37 12.49
C ASP A 121 4.42 4.83 13.53
N ILE A 122 3.50 5.67 13.96
CA ILE A 122 2.38 5.26 14.82
C ILE A 122 1.35 4.54 13.95
N ASP A 123 1.20 3.24 14.17
CA ASP A 123 0.30 2.42 13.37
C ASP A 123 -1.13 2.95 13.40
N ARG A 124 -1.75 3.04 12.22
CA ARG A 124 -3.14 3.46 12.06
C ARG A 124 -3.48 4.81 12.70
N PHE A 125 -2.52 5.76 12.77
CA PHE A 125 -2.72 7.05 13.42
C PHE A 125 -3.96 7.81 12.89
N LYS A 126 -4.28 7.66 11.59
CA LYS A 126 -5.53 8.22 11.03
C LYS A 126 -6.78 7.67 11.71
N GLN A 127 -6.84 6.35 11.95
CA GLN A 127 -7.99 5.72 12.63
C GLN A 127 -8.09 6.16 14.09
N ILE A 128 -6.94 6.37 14.74
CA ILE A 128 -6.90 6.94 16.10
C ILE A 128 -7.52 8.34 16.06
N ASN A 129 -7.10 9.22 15.16
CA ASN A 129 -7.69 10.56 15.02
C ASN A 129 -9.19 10.54 14.72
N ASP A 130 -9.64 9.62 13.88
CA ASP A 130 -11.07 9.46 13.53
C ASP A 130 -11.89 9.02 14.77
N ALA A 131 -11.28 8.25 15.68
CA ALA A 131 -11.93 7.77 16.90
C ALA A 131 -11.93 8.80 18.05
N ILE A 132 -10.79 9.48 18.32
CA ILE A 132 -10.63 10.37 19.47
C ILE A 132 -10.71 11.86 19.11
N GLY A 133 -10.71 12.19 17.84
CA GLY A 133 -10.71 13.57 17.32
C GLY A 133 -9.31 14.19 17.22
N TYR A 134 -9.14 15.12 16.29
CA TYR A 134 -7.85 15.76 15.98
C TYR A 134 -7.21 16.48 17.17
N SER A 135 -8.00 17.09 18.07
CA SER A 135 -7.43 17.79 19.23
C SER A 135 -6.71 16.86 20.20
N GLN A 136 -7.27 15.67 20.43
CA GLN A 136 -6.63 14.64 21.26
C GLN A 136 -5.51 13.92 20.52
N GLY A 137 -5.62 13.76 19.20
CA GLY A 137 -4.53 13.30 18.38
C GLY A 137 -3.30 14.22 18.43
N ASP A 138 -3.51 15.53 18.44
CA ASP A 138 -2.42 16.52 18.64
C ASP A 138 -1.81 16.42 20.06
N GLU A 139 -2.61 16.14 21.07
CA GLU A 139 -2.14 15.89 22.44
C GLU A 139 -1.29 14.62 22.50
N LEU A 140 -1.76 13.54 21.86
CA LEU A 140 -1.01 12.28 21.72
C LEU A 140 0.35 12.52 21.02
N ILE A 141 0.38 13.23 19.91
CA ILE A 141 1.61 13.55 19.19
C ILE A 141 2.60 14.32 20.07
N ARG A 142 2.13 15.30 20.86
CA ARG A 142 3.01 16.03 21.80
C ARG A 142 3.53 15.14 22.92
N ALA A 143 2.70 14.24 23.45
CA ALA A 143 3.11 13.28 24.47
C ALA A 143 4.11 12.26 23.91
N PHE A 144 3.84 11.74 22.73
CA PHE A 144 4.74 10.86 21.96
C PHE A 144 6.10 11.53 21.72
N THR A 145 6.09 12.78 21.27
CA THR A 145 7.32 13.55 21.01
C THR A 145 8.18 13.68 22.26
N ARG A 146 7.58 14.02 23.40
CA ARG A 146 8.34 14.15 24.67
C ARG A 146 8.96 12.82 25.08
N ARG A 147 8.18 11.74 25.06
CA ARG A 147 8.68 10.40 25.39
C ARG A 147 9.79 9.97 24.43
N LEU A 148 9.64 10.20 23.13
CA LEU A 148 10.68 9.90 22.15
C LEU A 148 11.99 10.66 22.43
N GLN A 149 11.90 11.96 22.79
CA GLN A 149 13.08 12.76 23.16
C GLN A 149 13.78 12.22 24.41
N ASP A 150 13.04 11.70 25.37
CA ASP A 150 13.58 11.12 26.61
C ASP A 150 14.17 9.71 26.38
N SER A 151 13.63 8.94 25.42
CA SER A 151 14.04 7.55 25.13
C SER A 151 15.25 7.43 24.20
N VAL A 152 15.61 8.48 23.47
CA VAL A 152 16.79 8.45 22.57
C VAL A 152 17.97 9.24 23.14
N PRO A 153 19.22 8.94 22.70
CA PRO A 153 20.40 9.70 23.15
C PRO A 153 20.25 11.21 22.91
N ALA A 154 20.68 12.03 23.88
CA ALA A 154 20.49 13.49 23.87
C ALA A 154 21.06 14.23 22.64
N ARG A 155 21.95 13.61 21.87
CA ARG A 155 22.53 14.15 20.63
C ARG A 155 21.90 13.61 19.37
N ALA A 156 20.89 12.72 19.48
CA ALA A 156 20.13 12.27 18.33
C ALA A 156 19.36 13.45 17.72
N LEU A 157 19.32 13.50 16.39
CA LEU A 157 18.46 14.46 15.70
C LEU A 157 17.11 13.83 15.45
N ILE A 158 16.05 14.48 15.91
CA ILE A 158 14.68 13.99 15.76
C ILE A 158 13.92 14.92 14.84
N GLY A 159 13.20 14.35 13.88
CA GLY A 159 12.31 15.07 12.98
C GLY A 159 10.93 14.43 12.94
N ARG A 160 9.92 15.24 12.66
CA ARG A 160 8.59 14.78 12.31
C ARG A 160 8.42 14.88 10.79
N ILE A 161 8.29 13.73 10.12
CA ILE A 161 8.30 13.67 8.66
C ILE A 161 6.92 13.39 8.05
N GLY A 162 5.95 13.00 8.88
CA GLY A 162 4.55 12.76 8.50
C GLY A 162 3.58 13.02 9.65
N ALA A 163 2.33 12.68 9.48
CA ALA A 163 1.29 12.92 10.48
C ALA A 163 1.56 12.18 11.81
N GLY A 164 1.87 10.89 11.73
CA GLY A 164 2.30 10.05 12.86
C GLY A 164 3.71 9.49 12.67
N GLU A 165 4.51 10.06 11.77
CA GLU A 165 5.79 9.52 11.31
C GLU A 165 6.95 10.39 11.81
N PHE A 166 7.93 9.76 12.44
CA PHE A 166 9.09 10.40 13.06
C PHE A 166 10.37 9.77 12.54
N ALA A 167 11.41 10.57 12.36
CA ALA A 167 12.72 10.12 11.96
C ALA A 167 13.75 10.48 13.02
N VAL A 168 14.59 9.52 13.41
CA VAL A 168 15.70 9.72 14.32
C VAL A 168 17.00 9.43 13.58
N LEU A 169 17.90 10.41 13.56
CA LEU A 169 19.24 10.27 12.99
C LEU A 169 20.25 10.11 14.12
N LEU A 170 20.91 8.94 14.17
CA LEU A 170 21.71 8.52 15.30
C LEU A 170 23.08 7.98 14.83
N PRO A 171 24.21 8.62 15.18
CA PRO A 171 25.54 8.06 14.98
C PRO A 171 25.78 6.79 15.82
N ASP A 172 26.47 5.80 15.25
CA ASP A 172 26.75 4.51 15.90
C ASP A 172 27.42 4.64 17.27
N HIS A 173 28.40 5.54 17.40
CA HIS A 173 29.13 5.78 18.65
C HIS A 173 28.25 6.30 19.80
N GLN A 174 27.01 6.67 19.57
CA GLN A 174 26.05 7.10 20.59
C GLN A 174 25.15 5.96 21.09
N ILE A 175 25.21 4.78 20.44
CA ILE A 175 24.42 3.61 20.82
C ILE A 175 25.09 2.92 22.02
N GLN A 176 24.32 2.78 23.09
CA GLN A 176 24.75 2.01 24.26
C GLN A 176 24.28 0.57 24.13
N GLY A 177 25.22 -0.34 23.91
CA GLY A 177 24.94 -1.75 23.66
C GLY A 177 24.78 -2.06 22.17
N THR A 178 23.79 -2.86 21.81
CA THR A 178 23.47 -3.20 20.42
C THR A 178 22.33 -2.34 19.89
N MET A 179 22.26 -2.12 18.57
CA MET A 179 21.16 -1.43 17.92
C MET A 179 19.83 -2.12 18.22
N GLU A 180 19.80 -3.44 18.11
CA GLU A 180 18.61 -4.27 18.37
C GLU A 180 18.08 -4.02 19.78
N GLY A 181 18.94 -4.15 20.78
CA GLY A 181 18.54 -3.93 22.18
C GLY A 181 18.13 -2.48 22.50
N MET A 182 18.63 -1.49 21.74
CA MET A 182 18.18 -0.11 21.85
C MET A 182 16.77 0.05 21.25
N ILE A 183 16.51 -0.53 20.08
CA ILE A 183 15.23 -0.45 19.39
C ILE A 183 14.15 -1.19 20.17
N GLU A 184 14.44 -2.37 20.69
CA GLU A 184 13.47 -3.12 21.53
C GLU A 184 13.04 -2.30 22.75
N ARG A 185 14.00 -1.72 23.49
CA ARG A 185 13.67 -0.82 24.61
C ARG A 185 12.88 0.41 24.17
N LEU A 186 13.27 1.02 23.03
CA LEU A 186 12.53 2.16 22.49
C LEU A 186 11.07 1.79 22.18
N ILE A 187 10.85 0.65 21.53
CA ILE A 187 9.49 0.17 21.21
C ILE A 187 8.70 -0.08 22.49
N ASP A 188 9.27 -0.77 23.47
CA ASP A 188 8.61 -1.06 24.74
C ASP A 188 8.20 0.25 25.45
N GLU A 189 9.12 1.21 25.57
CA GLU A 189 8.84 2.50 26.18
C GLU A 189 7.77 3.30 25.42
N MET A 190 7.86 3.32 24.08
CA MET A 190 6.94 4.09 23.25
C MET A 190 5.53 3.49 23.16
N MET A 191 5.38 2.18 23.40
CA MET A 191 4.09 1.48 23.42
C MET A 191 3.37 1.57 24.76
N GLU A 192 4.02 2.03 25.84
CA GLU A 192 3.37 2.31 27.10
C GLU A 192 2.21 3.30 26.92
N PRO A 193 1.07 3.11 27.61
CA PRO A 193 -0.10 3.98 27.44
C PRO A 193 0.21 5.46 27.65
N TYR A 194 -0.49 6.30 26.90
CA TYR A 194 -0.41 7.76 26.98
C TYR A 194 -1.59 8.33 27.74
N GLU A 195 -1.33 9.11 28.79
CA GLU A 195 -2.36 9.84 29.52
C GLU A 195 -2.77 11.09 28.71
N LEU A 196 -3.98 11.09 28.20
CA LEU A 196 -4.60 12.24 27.54
C LEU A 196 -5.63 12.87 28.47
N SER A 197 -6.03 14.10 28.15
CA SER A 197 -6.95 14.88 28.99
C SER A 197 -8.28 14.17 29.30
N SER A 198 -8.74 13.25 28.46
CA SER A 198 -10.04 12.58 28.59
C SER A 198 -9.96 11.08 28.86
N HIS A 199 -8.89 10.42 28.47
CA HIS A 199 -8.71 8.96 28.61
C HIS A 199 -7.25 8.57 28.42
N GLN A 200 -6.96 7.30 28.70
CA GLN A 200 -5.69 6.67 28.42
C GLN A 200 -5.71 6.07 27.01
N GLN A 201 -4.70 6.35 26.19
CA GLN A 201 -4.58 5.87 24.82
C GLN A 201 -3.34 4.98 24.66
N SER A 202 -3.55 3.74 24.23
CA SER A 202 -2.48 2.85 23.78
C SER A 202 -2.25 3.03 22.29
N VAL A 203 -0.99 2.95 21.88
CA VAL A 203 -0.57 2.97 20.47
C VAL A 203 0.31 1.77 20.17
N SER A 204 0.30 1.34 18.92
CA SER A 204 1.34 0.47 18.36
C SER A 204 2.21 1.27 17.41
N LEU A 205 3.41 0.82 17.18
CA LEU A 205 4.34 1.45 16.25
C LEU A 205 5.11 0.43 15.44
N SER A 206 5.56 0.84 14.28
CA SER A 206 6.47 0.09 13.41
C SER A 206 7.76 0.90 13.23
N VAL A 207 8.90 0.23 13.13
CA VAL A 207 10.21 0.88 13.02
C VAL A 207 10.99 0.33 11.84
N GLY A 208 11.47 1.24 10.96
CA GLY A 208 12.38 0.94 9.86
C GLY A 208 13.76 1.53 10.12
N ILE A 209 14.83 0.78 9.84
CA ILE A 209 16.21 1.19 10.13
C ILE A 209 17.05 1.10 8.87
N VAL A 210 17.86 2.13 8.61
CA VAL A 210 18.82 2.18 7.51
C VAL A 210 20.18 2.62 8.05
N ALA A 211 21.25 1.97 7.61
CA ALA A 211 22.62 2.27 8.01
C ALA A 211 23.39 2.98 6.87
N MET A 212 23.82 4.22 7.09
CA MET A 212 24.75 4.92 6.20
C MET A 212 26.19 4.66 6.64
N PRO A 213 27.15 4.49 5.74
CA PRO A 213 27.06 4.50 4.28
C PRO A 213 26.71 3.15 3.64
N LYS A 214 26.56 2.06 4.44
CA LYS A 214 26.31 0.71 3.96
C LYS A 214 25.12 0.63 3.00
N ASP A 215 24.01 1.26 3.37
CA ASP A 215 22.77 1.26 2.61
C ASP A 215 22.61 2.49 1.71
N GLY A 216 23.73 3.18 1.40
CA GLY A 216 23.79 4.33 0.51
C GLY A 216 24.05 5.65 1.20
N VAL A 217 24.14 6.71 0.37
CA VAL A 217 24.48 8.09 0.81
C VAL A 217 23.60 9.14 0.13
N ASP A 218 22.71 8.76 -0.77
CA ASP A 218 21.71 9.65 -1.35
C ASP A 218 20.54 9.80 -0.36
N PRO A 219 20.21 11.00 0.12
CA PRO A 219 19.15 11.22 1.10
C PRO A 219 17.78 10.74 0.66
N VAL A 220 17.46 10.86 -0.64
CA VAL A 220 16.17 10.41 -1.19
C VAL A 220 16.11 8.89 -1.18
N LEU A 221 17.20 8.24 -1.55
CA LEU A 221 17.31 6.78 -1.52
C LEU A 221 17.29 6.24 -0.10
N ILE A 222 17.95 6.90 0.85
CA ILE A 222 17.95 6.53 2.27
C ILE A 222 16.53 6.58 2.86
N LEU A 223 15.77 7.66 2.62
CA LEU A 223 14.37 7.75 3.05
C LEU A 223 13.47 6.71 2.38
N ARG A 224 13.69 6.41 1.10
CA ARG A 224 12.96 5.33 0.42
C ARG A 224 13.26 3.97 1.08
N ARG A 225 14.53 3.71 1.42
CA ARG A 225 14.96 2.47 2.06
C ARG A 225 14.46 2.35 3.50
N SER A 226 14.42 3.44 4.27
CA SER A 226 13.82 3.42 5.60
C SER A 226 12.34 3.11 5.56
N ASN A 227 11.62 3.68 4.59
CA ASN A 227 10.20 3.38 4.39
C ASN A 227 9.97 1.91 3.98
N LEU A 228 10.82 1.31 3.14
CA LEU A 228 10.74 -0.11 2.80
C LEU A 228 10.94 -1.01 4.03
N ALA A 229 11.94 -0.70 4.86
CA ALA A 229 12.15 -1.41 6.13
C ALA A 229 10.95 -1.24 7.07
N LEU A 230 10.40 -0.03 7.16
CA LEU A 230 9.20 0.27 7.94
C LEU A 230 7.98 -0.53 7.47
N GLN A 231 7.74 -0.62 6.15
CA GLN A 231 6.67 -1.44 5.58
C GLN A 231 6.85 -2.92 5.89
N HIS A 232 8.08 -3.43 5.82
CA HIS A 232 8.40 -4.81 6.17
C HIS A 232 8.15 -5.09 7.66
N ALA A 233 8.55 -4.18 8.56
CA ALA A 233 8.24 -4.27 9.98
C ALA A 233 6.73 -4.33 10.24
N ARG A 234 5.96 -3.46 9.58
CA ARG A 234 4.49 -3.43 9.69
C ARG A 234 3.82 -4.72 9.21
N ALA A 235 4.31 -5.31 8.13
CA ALA A 235 3.81 -6.59 7.62
C ALA A 235 4.11 -7.77 8.56
N SER A 236 5.17 -7.66 9.37
CA SER A 236 5.56 -8.69 10.36
C SER A 236 4.71 -8.66 11.65
N GLY A 237 3.86 -7.65 11.83
CA GLY A 237 2.93 -7.52 12.96
C GLY A 237 3.15 -6.27 13.81
N VAL A 238 2.41 -6.18 14.92
CA VAL A 238 2.40 -5.02 15.83
C VAL A 238 3.68 -4.93 16.65
N GLY A 239 4.25 -3.73 16.79
CA GLY A 239 5.43 -3.49 17.63
C GLY A 239 6.73 -4.08 17.05
N ASN A 240 6.79 -4.28 15.73
CA ASN A 240 7.95 -4.85 15.08
C ASN A 240 8.87 -3.79 14.48
N TRP A 241 10.11 -4.19 14.30
CA TRP A 241 11.12 -3.39 13.61
C TRP A 241 11.83 -4.21 12.53
N SER A 242 12.41 -3.51 11.56
CA SER A 242 13.19 -4.14 10.51
C SER A 242 14.35 -3.25 10.08
N VAL A 243 15.49 -3.88 9.82
CA VAL A 243 16.63 -3.23 9.17
C VAL A 243 16.50 -3.43 7.68
N PHE A 244 16.76 -2.38 6.90
CA PHE A 244 16.75 -2.48 5.45
C PHE A 244 17.71 -3.56 4.96
N ASP A 245 17.21 -4.38 4.06
CA ASP A 245 18.00 -5.31 3.26
C ASP A 245 17.81 -4.98 1.76
N SER A 246 18.86 -5.19 0.99
CA SER A 246 18.84 -5.02 -0.47
C SER A 246 17.75 -5.84 -1.16
N GLU A 247 17.35 -6.99 -0.57
CA GLU A 247 16.23 -7.80 -1.04
C GLU A 247 14.91 -7.03 -1.01
N MET A 248 14.64 -6.27 0.05
CA MET A 248 13.47 -5.40 0.15
C MET A 248 13.40 -4.40 -1.00
N GLY A 249 14.56 -3.82 -1.36
CA GLY A 249 14.66 -2.93 -2.51
C GLY A 249 14.31 -3.64 -3.83
N ARG A 250 14.86 -4.85 -4.03
CA ARG A 250 14.59 -5.65 -5.24
C ARG A 250 13.11 -6.05 -5.34
N VAL A 251 12.51 -6.46 -4.24
CA VAL A 251 11.08 -6.81 -4.18
C VAL A 251 10.21 -5.59 -4.51
N ALA A 252 10.52 -4.42 -3.94
CA ALA A 252 9.79 -3.18 -4.21
C ALA A 252 9.93 -2.73 -5.67
N ASP A 253 11.14 -2.78 -6.24
CA ASP A 253 11.41 -2.44 -7.64
C ASP A 253 10.69 -3.42 -8.60
N TYR A 254 10.69 -4.71 -8.26
CA TYR A 254 9.97 -5.73 -9.02
C TYR A 254 8.45 -5.49 -8.97
N ARG A 255 7.90 -5.21 -7.78
CA ARG A 255 6.48 -4.88 -7.63
C ARG A 255 6.08 -3.66 -8.44
N GLN A 256 6.87 -2.59 -8.39
CA GLN A 256 6.65 -1.37 -9.18
C GLN A 256 6.73 -1.66 -10.69
N TRP A 257 7.66 -2.53 -11.11
CA TRP A 257 7.75 -2.98 -12.48
C TRP A 257 6.49 -3.76 -12.91
N VAL A 258 6.03 -4.74 -12.10
CA VAL A 258 4.79 -5.49 -12.37
C VAL A 258 3.60 -4.53 -12.51
N GLU A 259 3.45 -3.58 -11.58
CA GLU A 259 2.38 -2.58 -11.61
C GLU A 259 2.37 -1.77 -12.92
N SER A 260 3.55 -1.30 -13.34
CA SER A 260 3.69 -0.52 -14.58
C SER A 260 3.46 -1.35 -15.85
N GLU A 261 3.83 -2.63 -15.82
CA GLU A 261 3.77 -3.51 -16.99
C GLU A 261 2.39 -4.20 -17.16
N LEU A 262 1.63 -4.33 -16.07
CA LEU A 262 0.39 -5.10 -16.06
C LEU A 262 -0.66 -4.61 -17.07
N HIS A 263 -0.81 -3.29 -17.20
CA HIS A 263 -1.73 -2.69 -18.19
C HIS A 263 -1.27 -2.96 -19.62
N THR A 264 0.01 -2.76 -19.88
CA THR A 264 0.62 -3.00 -21.20
C THR A 264 0.52 -4.48 -21.60
N ALA A 265 0.74 -5.39 -20.64
CA ALA A 265 0.62 -6.83 -20.85
C ALA A 265 -0.81 -7.24 -21.21
N PHE A 266 -1.81 -6.60 -20.56
CA PHE A 266 -3.22 -6.85 -20.88
C PHE A 266 -3.56 -6.40 -22.31
N GLU A 267 -3.13 -5.20 -22.70
CA GLU A 267 -3.36 -4.67 -24.06
C GLU A 267 -2.62 -5.48 -25.13
N ARG A 268 -1.42 -5.96 -24.84
CA ARG A 268 -0.58 -6.78 -25.74
C ARG A 268 -1.12 -8.21 -25.88
N GLY A 269 -1.94 -8.67 -24.94
CA GLY A 269 -2.51 -10.03 -24.93
C GLY A 269 -1.53 -11.09 -24.43
N ASP A 270 -0.68 -10.76 -23.47
CA ASP A 270 0.31 -11.67 -22.89
C ASP A 270 -0.28 -12.71 -21.94
N PHE A 271 -1.56 -12.59 -21.58
CA PHE A 271 -2.23 -13.52 -20.70
C PHE A 271 -2.73 -14.76 -21.46
N ASP A 272 -2.64 -15.91 -20.81
CA ASP A 272 -3.22 -17.16 -21.29
C ASP A 272 -3.84 -17.95 -20.11
N LEU A 273 -4.63 -19.00 -20.41
CA LEU A 273 -5.19 -19.90 -19.42
C LEU A 273 -4.56 -21.28 -19.54
N HIS A 274 -4.11 -21.80 -18.41
CA HIS A 274 -3.82 -23.21 -18.24
C HIS A 274 -4.94 -23.89 -17.50
N TYR A 275 -5.19 -25.15 -17.80
CA TYR A 275 -6.30 -25.94 -17.26
C TYR A 275 -5.75 -27.10 -16.45
N GLN A 276 -6.22 -27.23 -15.20
CA GLN A 276 -5.85 -28.34 -14.32
C GLN A 276 -7.05 -29.28 -14.15
N PRO A 277 -6.88 -30.60 -14.35
CA PRO A 277 -8.00 -31.53 -14.26
C PRO A 277 -8.46 -31.73 -12.83
N GLN A 278 -9.79 -31.80 -12.65
CA GLN A 278 -10.48 -32.23 -11.45
C GLN A 278 -11.05 -33.64 -11.69
N LEU A 279 -10.70 -34.56 -10.80
CA LEU A 279 -10.97 -35.98 -10.95
C LEU A 279 -11.99 -36.46 -9.92
N ASP A 280 -13.00 -37.21 -10.38
CA ASP A 280 -13.87 -37.98 -9.51
C ASP A 280 -13.12 -39.25 -9.04
N LEU A 281 -12.84 -39.34 -7.76
CA LEU A 281 -12.03 -40.45 -7.18
C LEU A 281 -12.69 -41.83 -7.32
N PRO A 282 -14.03 -41.97 -7.16
CA PRO A 282 -14.70 -43.26 -7.35
C PRO A 282 -14.61 -43.79 -8.78
N SER A 283 -14.85 -42.94 -9.79
CA SER A 283 -14.89 -43.40 -11.19
C SER A 283 -13.56 -43.23 -11.93
N GLY A 284 -12.62 -42.48 -11.39
CA GLY A 284 -11.36 -42.11 -12.06
C GLY A 284 -11.57 -41.21 -13.31
N ARG A 285 -12.72 -40.55 -13.44
CA ARG A 285 -13.05 -39.71 -14.59
C ARG A 285 -12.77 -38.25 -14.27
N ILE A 286 -12.32 -37.51 -15.27
CA ILE A 286 -12.24 -36.06 -15.19
C ILE A 286 -13.68 -35.51 -15.26
N VAL A 287 -14.05 -34.69 -14.26
CA VAL A 287 -15.40 -34.07 -14.15
C VAL A 287 -15.36 -32.57 -14.45
N GLY A 288 -14.18 -31.95 -14.39
CA GLY A 288 -14.00 -30.54 -14.68
C GLY A 288 -12.54 -30.14 -14.81
N TYR A 289 -12.33 -28.88 -15.08
CA TYR A 289 -11.01 -28.28 -15.17
C TYR A 289 -11.02 -26.91 -14.50
N GLU A 290 -10.02 -26.62 -13.69
CA GLU A 290 -9.80 -25.28 -13.16
C GLU A 290 -8.99 -24.46 -14.17
N ALA A 291 -9.50 -23.25 -14.50
CA ALA A 291 -8.85 -22.29 -15.37
C ALA A 291 -7.91 -21.39 -14.56
N LEU A 292 -6.63 -21.52 -14.79
CA LEU A 292 -5.57 -20.85 -14.08
C LEU A 292 -4.85 -19.85 -14.98
N ILE A 293 -4.96 -18.58 -14.68
CA ILE A 293 -4.30 -17.52 -15.46
C ILE A 293 -2.77 -17.66 -15.46
N ARG A 294 -2.15 -17.37 -16.59
CA ARG A 294 -0.69 -17.31 -16.79
C ARG A 294 -0.35 -16.02 -17.51
N TRP A 295 0.70 -15.35 -17.07
CA TRP A 295 1.24 -14.18 -17.75
C TRP A 295 2.55 -14.56 -18.45
N ASN A 296 2.52 -14.62 -19.78
CA ASN A 296 3.66 -14.97 -20.61
C ASN A 296 4.37 -13.70 -21.07
N HIS A 297 5.24 -13.15 -20.22
CA HIS A 297 5.98 -11.94 -20.55
C HIS A 297 7.07 -12.23 -21.60
N PRO A 298 7.19 -11.40 -22.68
CA PRO A 298 8.09 -11.67 -23.79
C PRO A 298 9.58 -11.74 -23.39
N GLU A 299 10.02 -10.99 -22.41
CA GLU A 299 11.41 -10.94 -21.96
C GLU A 299 11.68 -11.76 -20.70
N ARG A 300 10.69 -11.87 -19.79
CA ARG A 300 10.87 -12.52 -18.49
C ARG A 300 10.31 -13.94 -18.42
N GLY A 301 9.64 -14.38 -19.48
CA GLY A 301 8.97 -15.68 -19.51
C GLY A 301 7.69 -15.69 -18.68
N MET A 302 7.33 -16.83 -18.12
CA MET A 302 6.09 -17.00 -17.38
C MET A 302 6.19 -16.37 -15.97
N ILE A 303 5.35 -15.40 -15.70
CA ILE A 303 5.18 -14.75 -14.40
C ILE A 303 4.05 -15.47 -13.65
N PRO A 304 4.31 -15.98 -12.42
CA PRO A 304 3.32 -16.70 -11.62
C PRO A 304 2.16 -15.79 -11.17
N PRO A 305 0.93 -16.30 -11.05
CA PRO A 305 -0.21 -15.52 -10.56
C PRO A 305 0.01 -14.85 -9.21
N MET A 306 0.69 -15.50 -8.28
CA MET A 306 1.01 -14.96 -6.95
C MET A 306 1.80 -13.65 -6.99
N GLU A 307 2.52 -13.37 -8.08
CA GLU A 307 3.34 -12.17 -8.21
C GLU A 307 2.56 -10.96 -8.76
N PHE A 308 1.42 -11.17 -9.44
CA PHE A 308 0.69 -10.08 -10.07
C PHE A 308 -0.79 -9.94 -9.67
N ILE A 309 -1.44 -11.00 -9.18
CA ILE A 309 -2.89 -10.95 -8.83
C ILE A 309 -3.16 -9.90 -7.75
N GLN A 310 -2.38 -9.90 -6.66
CA GLN A 310 -2.55 -8.92 -5.60
C GLN A 310 -2.36 -7.48 -6.12
N ILE A 311 -1.38 -7.26 -6.99
CA ILE A 311 -1.13 -5.96 -7.61
C ILE A 311 -2.29 -5.57 -8.54
N ALA A 312 -2.84 -6.54 -9.29
CA ALA A 312 -4.02 -6.32 -10.11
C ALA A 312 -5.25 -5.93 -9.29
N GLU A 313 -5.44 -6.52 -8.11
CA GLU A 313 -6.50 -6.17 -7.17
C GLU A 313 -6.36 -4.73 -6.65
N GLU A 314 -5.16 -4.36 -6.17
CA GLU A 314 -4.85 -3.04 -5.62
C GLU A 314 -4.97 -1.93 -6.68
N THR A 315 -4.60 -2.21 -7.93
CA THR A 315 -4.68 -1.25 -9.06
C THR A 315 -6.03 -1.25 -9.76
N GLY A 316 -6.92 -2.21 -9.42
CA GLY A 316 -8.21 -2.39 -10.09
C GLY A 316 -8.13 -3.10 -11.44
N MET A 317 -6.94 -3.46 -11.93
CA MET A 317 -6.74 -4.22 -13.15
C MET A 317 -7.31 -5.64 -13.09
N ILE A 318 -7.58 -6.15 -11.88
CA ILE A 318 -8.22 -7.44 -11.70
C ILE A 318 -9.61 -7.51 -12.36
N ASN A 319 -10.34 -6.40 -12.47
CA ASN A 319 -11.65 -6.37 -13.09
C ASN A 319 -11.60 -6.67 -14.61
N PRO A 320 -10.86 -5.91 -15.45
CA PRO A 320 -10.75 -6.23 -16.88
C PRO A 320 -10.06 -7.58 -17.14
N ILE A 321 -9.04 -7.93 -16.34
CA ILE A 321 -8.36 -9.23 -16.44
C ILE A 321 -9.35 -10.37 -16.15
N GLY A 322 -10.11 -10.28 -15.07
CA GLY A 322 -11.03 -11.34 -14.68
C GLY A 322 -12.23 -11.45 -15.62
N GLU A 323 -12.74 -10.35 -16.18
CA GLU A 323 -13.74 -10.43 -17.25
C GLU A 323 -13.20 -11.19 -18.48
N TRP A 324 -11.94 -10.90 -18.86
CA TRP A 324 -11.26 -11.60 -19.93
C TRP A 324 -11.08 -13.10 -19.61
N VAL A 325 -10.62 -13.42 -18.38
CA VAL A 325 -10.49 -14.82 -17.90
C VAL A 325 -11.81 -15.57 -18.01
N LEU A 326 -12.89 -15.00 -17.46
CA LEU A 326 -14.20 -15.60 -17.48
C LEU A 326 -14.68 -15.86 -18.92
N ARG A 327 -14.54 -14.87 -19.80
CA ARG A 327 -14.92 -14.98 -21.21
C ARG A 327 -14.10 -16.03 -21.96
N LYS A 328 -12.78 -16.05 -21.73
CA LYS A 328 -11.87 -17.02 -22.34
C LYS A 328 -12.17 -18.44 -21.85
N ALA A 329 -12.31 -18.66 -20.56
CA ALA A 329 -12.64 -19.96 -19.97
C ALA A 329 -13.97 -20.50 -20.47
N CYS A 330 -15.00 -19.67 -20.54
CA CYS A 330 -16.31 -20.05 -21.12
C CYS A 330 -16.21 -20.40 -22.62
N ASN A 331 -15.40 -19.69 -23.39
CA ASN A 331 -15.14 -20.01 -24.80
C ASN A 331 -14.38 -21.32 -24.96
N ASP A 332 -13.34 -21.52 -24.17
CA ASP A 332 -12.49 -22.70 -24.20
C ASP A 332 -13.22 -23.96 -23.73
N ALA A 333 -14.21 -23.82 -22.84
CA ALA A 333 -15.08 -24.91 -22.37
C ALA A 333 -15.81 -25.65 -23.50
N ARG A 334 -15.99 -25.04 -24.68
CA ARG A 334 -16.55 -25.70 -25.87
C ARG A 334 -15.65 -26.84 -26.41
N HIS A 335 -14.39 -26.81 -26.08
CA HIS A 335 -13.41 -27.82 -26.49
C HIS A 335 -13.20 -28.91 -25.44
N LEU A 336 -13.81 -28.75 -24.25
CA LEU A 336 -13.84 -29.77 -23.21
C LEU A 336 -15.00 -30.75 -23.48
N PRO A 337 -14.94 -32.00 -22.96
CA PRO A 337 -16.05 -32.93 -22.99
C PRO A 337 -17.34 -32.30 -22.49
N ASP A 338 -18.49 -32.70 -23.05
CA ASP A 338 -19.78 -32.07 -22.73
C ASP A 338 -20.22 -32.26 -21.29
N ASP A 339 -19.72 -33.26 -20.61
CA ASP A 339 -19.95 -33.62 -19.20
C ASP A 339 -18.95 -32.97 -18.25
N CYS A 340 -17.95 -32.21 -18.76
CA CYS A 340 -17.00 -31.49 -17.95
C CYS A 340 -17.41 -30.01 -17.77
N PHE A 341 -17.19 -29.47 -16.57
CA PHE A 341 -17.33 -28.06 -16.28
C PHE A 341 -15.96 -27.36 -16.30
N VAL A 342 -15.98 -26.04 -16.37
CA VAL A 342 -14.81 -25.19 -16.15
C VAL A 342 -15.03 -24.37 -14.88
N ALA A 343 -14.05 -24.42 -13.98
CA ALA A 343 -14.01 -23.63 -12.76
C ALA A 343 -13.15 -22.38 -12.97
N VAL A 344 -13.61 -21.23 -12.49
CA VAL A 344 -12.95 -19.93 -12.64
C VAL A 344 -12.83 -19.23 -11.29
N ASN A 345 -11.62 -18.90 -10.93
CA ASN A 345 -11.31 -18.12 -9.72
C ASN A 345 -11.81 -16.67 -9.84
N ILE A 346 -12.50 -16.19 -8.83
CA ILE A 346 -13.05 -14.84 -8.74
C ILE A 346 -12.40 -14.10 -7.56
N SER A 347 -11.71 -13.02 -7.86
CA SER A 347 -11.10 -12.16 -6.84
C SER A 347 -12.17 -11.54 -5.92
N PRO A 348 -11.86 -11.31 -4.62
CA PRO A 348 -12.73 -10.57 -3.71
C PRO A 348 -13.17 -9.21 -4.26
N VAL A 349 -12.26 -8.50 -4.94
CA VAL A 349 -12.54 -7.19 -5.56
C VAL A 349 -13.56 -7.31 -6.68
N GLN A 350 -13.44 -8.35 -7.53
CA GLN A 350 -14.40 -8.63 -8.60
C GLN A 350 -15.76 -9.06 -8.06
N PHE A 351 -15.79 -9.98 -7.10
CA PHE A 351 -17.01 -10.48 -6.48
C PHE A 351 -17.83 -9.34 -5.89
N MET A 352 -17.17 -8.35 -5.28
CA MET A 352 -17.81 -7.16 -4.72
C MET A 352 -18.03 -6.02 -5.73
N THR A 353 -17.80 -6.23 -7.02
CA THR A 353 -18.11 -5.23 -8.06
C THR A 353 -19.63 -5.07 -8.22
N LYS A 354 -20.11 -3.83 -8.42
CA LYS A 354 -21.53 -3.48 -8.41
C LYS A 354 -22.40 -4.31 -9.37
N ASP A 355 -21.86 -4.72 -10.52
CA ASP A 355 -22.56 -5.45 -11.58
C ASP A 355 -21.93 -6.81 -11.90
N PHE A 356 -21.35 -7.48 -10.91
CA PHE A 356 -20.68 -8.78 -11.11
C PHE A 356 -21.58 -9.82 -11.77
N VAL A 357 -22.81 -9.98 -11.27
CA VAL A 357 -23.78 -10.94 -11.84
C VAL A 357 -24.17 -10.58 -13.28
N GLY A 358 -24.24 -9.30 -13.59
CA GLY A 358 -24.44 -8.81 -14.97
C GLY A 358 -23.31 -9.25 -15.91
N ILE A 359 -22.06 -9.06 -15.49
CA ILE A 359 -20.87 -9.50 -16.25
C ILE A 359 -20.90 -11.00 -16.52
N VAL A 360 -21.22 -11.82 -15.52
CA VAL A 360 -21.34 -13.28 -15.67
C VAL A 360 -22.45 -13.62 -16.64
N ARG A 361 -23.63 -13.02 -16.52
CA ARG A 361 -24.79 -13.22 -17.40
C ARG A 361 -24.47 -12.87 -18.85
N ASP A 362 -23.82 -11.74 -19.08
CA ASP A 362 -23.47 -11.28 -20.42
C ASP A 362 -22.38 -12.16 -21.05
N THR A 363 -21.41 -12.62 -20.26
CA THR A 363 -20.41 -13.59 -20.70
C THR A 363 -21.06 -14.91 -21.13
N MET A 364 -22.01 -15.44 -20.34
CA MET A 364 -22.74 -16.66 -20.70
C MET A 364 -23.54 -16.50 -21.99
N ARG A 365 -24.21 -15.37 -22.16
CA ARG A 365 -24.94 -15.06 -23.39
C ARG A 365 -24.03 -14.98 -24.61
N ALA A 366 -22.89 -14.30 -24.46
CA ALA A 366 -21.92 -14.11 -25.54
C ALA A 366 -21.25 -15.43 -25.96
N THR A 367 -20.98 -16.33 -25.00
CA THR A 367 -20.26 -17.59 -25.24
C THR A 367 -21.19 -18.76 -25.51
N GLY A 368 -22.46 -18.70 -25.09
CA GLY A 368 -23.43 -19.78 -25.18
C GLY A 368 -23.14 -20.97 -24.27
N ILE A 369 -22.30 -20.82 -23.25
CA ILE A 369 -22.00 -21.87 -22.27
C ILE A 369 -23.27 -22.20 -21.47
N LYS A 370 -23.51 -23.50 -21.20
CA LYS A 370 -24.57 -23.91 -20.30
C LYS A 370 -24.22 -23.57 -18.86
N PRO A 371 -25.15 -23.07 -18.03
CA PRO A 371 -24.89 -22.75 -16.63
C PRO A 371 -24.19 -23.86 -15.84
N SER A 372 -24.63 -25.10 -16.04
CA SER A 372 -24.09 -26.29 -15.37
C SER A 372 -22.63 -26.63 -15.75
N ARG A 373 -22.09 -25.97 -16.75
CA ARG A 373 -20.69 -26.13 -17.18
C ARG A 373 -19.77 -25.00 -16.70
N LEU A 374 -20.29 -24.03 -15.94
CA LEU A 374 -19.52 -22.97 -15.33
C LEU A 374 -19.60 -23.11 -13.81
N GLU A 375 -18.46 -23.15 -13.18
CA GLU A 375 -18.30 -23.06 -11.73
C GLU A 375 -17.48 -21.80 -11.42
N LEU A 376 -17.88 -21.03 -10.41
CA LEU A 376 -17.14 -19.86 -9.93
C LEU A 376 -16.54 -20.19 -8.56
N GLU A 377 -15.25 -19.98 -8.41
CA GLU A 377 -14.53 -20.22 -7.16
C GLU A 377 -14.32 -18.90 -6.43
N VAL A 378 -14.80 -18.80 -5.19
CA VAL A 378 -14.76 -17.58 -4.37
C VAL A 378 -14.18 -17.93 -3.02
N THR A 379 -13.21 -17.19 -2.54
CA THR A 379 -12.61 -17.43 -1.22
C THR A 379 -13.60 -17.13 -0.09
N GLU A 380 -13.48 -17.85 1.02
CA GLU A 380 -14.27 -17.60 2.23
C GLU A 380 -14.18 -16.14 2.67
N THR A 381 -12.97 -15.58 2.65
CA THR A 381 -12.72 -14.18 3.04
C THR A 381 -13.48 -13.17 2.17
N ALA A 382 -13.61 -13.43 0.87
CA ALA A 382 -14.37 -12.57 -0.05
C ALA A 382 -15.85 -12.47 0.35
N MET A 383 -16.46 -13.60 0.72
CA MET A 383 -17.85 -13.63 1.15
C MET A 383 -18.09 -12.96 2.50
N MET A 384 -17.07 -12.91 3.36
CA MET A 384 -17.14 -12.32 4.70
C MET A 384 -16.97 -10.79 4.72
N GLN A 385 -16.48 -10.17 3.64
CA GLN A 385 -16.32 -8.71 3.56
C GLN A 385 -17.65 -7.95 3.64
N ASP A 386 -18.67 -8.43 2.93
CA ASP A 386 -20.04 -7.89 2.95
C ASP A 386 -21.01 -9.06 2.76
N ARG A 387 -21.50 -9.60 3.88
CA ARG A 387 -22.31 -10.82 3.92
C ARG A 387 -23.65 -10.69 3.25
N ASP A 388 -24.32 -9.57 3.48
CA ASP A 388 -25.66 -9.36 2.92
C ASP A 388 -25.59 -9.31 1.39
N ARG A 389 -24.58 -8.62 0.88
CA ARG A 389 -24.32 -8.54 -0.54
C ARG A 389 -23.88 -9.87 -1.12
N ALA A 390 -23.00 -10.61 -0.45
CA ALA A 390 -22.56 -11.93 -0.86
C ALA A 390 -23.76 -12.91 -0.98
N ALA A 391 -24.66 -12.91 0.00
CA ALA A 391 -25.85 -13.74 -0.02
C ALA A 391 -26.76 -13.45 -1.24
N VAL A 392 -26.92 -12.16 -1.59
CA VAL A 392 -27.69 -11.75 -2.78
C VAL A 392 -27.02 -12.26 -4.06
N ILE A 393 -25.72 -12.03 -4.21
CA ILE A 393 -24.95 -12.46 -5.39
C ILE A 393 -25.01 -13.99 -5.56
N LEU A 394 -24.74 -14.74 -4.49
CA LEU A 394 -24.77 -16.20 -4.52
C LEU A 394 -26.15 -16.75 -4.90
N LYS A 395 -27.20 -16.13 -4.38
CA LYS A 395 -28.58 -16.49 -4.72
C LYS A 395 -28.90 -16.25 -6.20
N GLU A 396 -28.53 -15.08 -6.74
CA GLU A 396 -28.73 -14.75 -8.16
C GLU A 396 -27.97 -15.72 -9.09
N LEU A 397 -26.74 -16.08 -8.74
CA LEU A 397 -25.92 -17.05 -9.47
C LEU A 397 -26.58 -18.46 -9.44
N ALA A 398 -27.07 -18.89 -8.27
CA ALA A 398 -27.77 -20.16 -8.12
C ALA A 398 -29.07 -20.18 -8.93
N GLU A 399 -29.84 -19.08 -8.96
CA GLU A 399 -31.05 -18.94 -9.81
C GLU A 399 -30.73 -19.00 -11.31
N MET A 400 -29.52 -18.61 -11.72
CA MET A 400 -29.02 -18.79 -13.08
C MET A 400 -28.54 -20.21 -13.36
N GLY A 401 -28.46 -21.08 -12.35
CA GLY A 401 -27.98 -22.46 -12.45
C GLY A 401 -26.46 -22.61 -12.47
N ILE A 402 -25.73 -21.60 -12.00
CA ILE A 402 -24.27 -21.60 -11.89
C ILE A 402 -23.87 -22.18 -10.53
N SER A 403 -22.91 -23.10 -10.51
CA SER A 403 -22.29 -23.59 -9.27
C SER A 403 -21.30 -22.59 -8.73
N VAL A 404 -21.34 -22.37 -7.42
CA VAL A 404 -20.27 -21.59 -6.73
C VAL A 404 -19.56 -22.52 -5.77
N ALA A 405 -18.23 -22.54 -5.82
CA ALA A 405 -17.36 -23.24 -4.89
C ALA A 405 -16.73 -22.24 -3.91
N VAL A 406 -16.74 -22.60 -2.63
CA VAL A 406 -16.04 -21.85 -1.58
C VAL A 406 -14.61 -22.35 -1.49
N ASP A 407 -13.67 -21.45 -1.79
CA ASP A 407 -12.24 -21.75 -1.86
C ASP A 407 -11.50 -21.43 -0.55
N ASP A 408 -10.31 -22.03 -0.38
CA ASP A 408 -9.42 -21.88 0.80
C ASP A 408 -10.11 -22.18 2.15
N PHE A 409 -11.09 -23.10 2.15
CA PHE A 409 -11.93 -23.35 3.32
C PHE A 409 -11.11 -23.95 4.48
N GLY A 410 -11.26 -23.33 5.66
CA GLY A 410 -10.61 -23.75 6.91
C GLY A 410 -9.27 -23.07 7.22
N THR A 411 -8.77 -22.19 6.35
CA THR A 411 -7.54 -21.42 6.60
C THR A 411 -7.79 -20.14 7.42
N GLY A 412 -9.07 -19.70 7.52
CA GLY A 412 -9.50 -18.51 8.24
C GLY A 412 -10.31 -18.80 9.51
N TYR A 413 -10.84 -17.75 10.13
CA TYR A 413 -11.79 -17.84 11.25
C TYR A 413 -13.20 -18.16 10.71
N SER A 414 -13.45 -19.42 10.35
CA SER A 414 -14.75 -19.86 9.86
C SER A 414 -15.81 -19.77 10.94
N ASN A 415 -16.71 -18.81 10.82
CA ASN A 415 -17.92 -18.82 11.63
C ASN A 415 -18.99 -19.64 10.89
N LEU A 416 -19.09 -20.91 11.22
CA LEU A 416 -19.99 -21.89 10.59
C LEU A 416 -21.46 -21.44 10.48
N SER A 417 -21.91 -20.50 11.32
CA SER A 417 -23.29 -20.02 11.29
C SER A 417 -23.69 -19.34 9.97
N TYR A 418 -22.73 -18.79 9.22
CA TYR A 418 -23.04 -18.06 7.98
C TYR A 418 -23.07 -18.95 6.73
N LEU A 419 -22.37 -20.09 6.78
CA LEU A 419 -22.39 -21.04 5.66
C LEU A 419 -23.79 -21.59 5.39
N ILE A 420 -24.63 -21.64 6.43
CA ILE A 420 -26.03 -22.13 6.32
C ILE A 420 -26.88 -21.15 5.51
N ASP A 421 -26.55 -19.87 5.53
CA ASP A 421 -27.33 -18.82 4.87
C ASP A 421 -26.91 -18.60 3.40
N PHE A 422 -25.77 -19.16 2.99
CA PHE A 422 -25.23 -18.98 1.64
C PHE A 422 -25.63 -20.11 0.70
N SER A 423 -26.04 -19.73 -0.52
CA SER A 423 -26.35 -20.68 -1.59
C SER A 423 -25.10 -21.00 -2.39
N PHE A 424 -24.35 -22.03 -2.01
CA PHE A 424 -23.20 -22.53 -2.75
C PHE A 424 -23.30 -24.03 -2.98
N GLY A 425 -22.58 -24.56 -3.97
CA GLY A 425 -22.67 -25.96 -4.38
C GLY A 425 -21.51 -26.83 -3.96
N LYS A 426 -20.36 -26.23 -3.59
CA LYS A 426 -19.13 -26.99 -3.35
C LYS A 426 -18.24 -26.33 -2.30
N LEU A 427 -17.51 -27.16 -1.52
CA LEU A 427 -16.41 -26.73 -0.65
C LEU A 427 -15.08 -27.25 -1.20
N LYS A 428 -14.04 -26.40 -1.20
CA LYS A 428 -12.68 -26.78 -1.58
C LYS A 428 -11.82 -26.87 -0.32
N ILE A 429 -11.20 -28.04 -0.10
CA ILE A 429 -10.24 -28.25 1.01
C ILE A 429 -8.90 -27.73 0.54
N ASP A 430 -8.37 -26.73 1.25
CA ASP A 430 -7.09 -26.12 0.93
C ASP A 430 -5.90 -27.10 0.96
N ARG A 431 -4.97 -26.88 0.06
CA ARG A 431 -3.75 -27.67 -0.09
C ARG A 431 -2.95 -27.81 1.22
N SER A 432 -2.97 -26.84 2.12
CA SER A 432 -2.20 -26.88 3.37
C SER A 432 -2.61 -28.04 4.29
N PHE A 433 -3.89 -28.45 4.25
CA PHE A 433 -4.38 -29.62 5.00
C PHE A 433 -4.07 -30.92 4.25
N VAL A 434 -4.24 -30.93 2.93
CA VAL A 434 -4.01 -32.11 2.09
C VAL A 434 -2.53 -32.51 2.07
N SER A 435 -1.62 -31.53 1.99
CA SER A 435 -0.18 -31.80 1.93
C SER A 435 0.38 -32.49 3.18
N ARG A 436 -0.32 -32.42 4.31
CA ARG A 436 0.10 -33.01 5.59
C ARG A 436 -0.81 -34.14 6.09
N ILE A 437 -1.79 -34.55 5.29
CA ILE A 437 -2.81 -35.53 5.73
C ILE A 437 -2.21 -36.89 6.12
N ASP A 438 -1.08 -37.27 5.54
CA ASP A 438 -0.36 -38.52 5.77
C ASP A 438 0.70 -38.42 6.87
N THR A 439 1.06 -37.22 7.31
CA THR A 439 2.13 -36.97 8.30
C THR A 439 1.63 -36.36 9.60
N ASP A 440 0.47 -35.68 9.57
CA ASP A 440 -0.11 -34.97 10.70
C ASP A 440 -1.57 -35.41 10.96
N SER A 441 -1.81 -36.02 12.09
CA SER A 441 -3.13 -36.50 12.50
C SER A 441 -4.16 -35.36 12.66
N SER A 442 -3.73 -34.15 13.00
CA SER A 442 -4.59 -32.98 13.10
C SER A 442 -5.12 -32.56 11.73
N SER A 443 -4.28 -32.58 10.70
CA SER A 443 -4.69 -32.31 9.32
C SER A 443 -5.74 -33.33 8.83
N GLY A 444 -5.56 -34.63 9.16
CA GLY A 444 -6.55 -35.67 8.87
C GLY A 444 -7.90 -35.46 9.58
N ALA A 445 -7.86 -35.00 10.85
CA ALA A 445 -9.08 -34.67 11.59
C ALA A 445 -9.81 -33.45 11.00
N VAL A 446 -9.08 -32.40 10.58
CA VAL A 446 -9.66 -31.24 9.90
C VAL A 446 -10.32 -31.64 8.59
N VAL A 447 -9.63 -32.41 7.72
CA VAL A 447 -10.21 -32.93 6.47
C VAL A 447 -11.49 -33.71 6.73
N SER A 448 -11.48 -34.65 7.71
CA SER A 448 -12.67 -35.44 8.06
C SER A 448 -13.82 -34.56 8.56
N THR A 449 -13.51 -33.48 9.31
CA THR A 449 -14.50 -32.53 9.79
C THR A 449 -15.14 -31.75 8.64
N ILE A 450 -14.32 -31.26 7.69
CA ILE A 450 -14.83 -30.52 6.51
C ILE A 450 -15.69 -31.45 5.63
N VAL A 451 -15.29 -32.70 5.42
CA VAL A 451 -16.10 -33.69 4.70
C VAL A 451 -17.42 -33.97 5.44
N GLY A 452 -17.40 -34.07 6.77
CA GLY A 452 -18.63 -34.21 7.57
C GLY A 452 -19.54 -32.99 7.43
N LEU A 453 -18.98 -31.80 7.42
CA LEU A 453 -19.71 -30.55 7.23
C LEU A 453 -20.36 -30.46 5.84
N SER A 454 -19.60 -30.78 4.77
CA SER A 454 -20.14 -30.76 3.41
C SER A 454 -21.35 -31.66 3.25
N ARG A 455 -21.30 -32.86 3.85
CA ARG A 455 -22.46 -33.80 3.87
C ARG A 455 -23.64 -33.23 4.64
N ALA A 456 -23.40 -32.59 5.80
CA ALA A 456 -24.49 -31.99 6.58
C ALA A 456 -25.15 -30.82 5.86
N LEU A 457 -24.39 -30.06 5.06
CA LEU A 457 -24.88 -28.95 4.25
C LEU A 457 -25.48 -29.41 2.90
N GLY A 458 -25.25 -30.67 2.50
CA GLY A 458 -25.73 -31.19 1.20
C GLY A 458 -24.96 -30.64 0.01
N VAL A 459 -23.70 -30.21 0.19
CA VAL A 459 -22.83 -29.66 -0.85
C VAL A 459 -21.73 -30.66 -1.20
N SER A 460 -21.22 -30.59 -2.43
CA SER A 460 -20.08 -31.41 -2.88
C SER A 460 -18.77 -30.94 -2.27
N ILE A 461 -17.74 -31.78 -2.34
CA ILE A 461 -16.41 -31.47 -1.79
C ILE A 461 -15.32 -31.82 -2.79
N ILE A 462 -14.29 -30.99 -2.85
CA ILE A 462 -13.07 -31.21 -3.60
C ILE A 462 -11.87 -30.99 -2.71
N ALA A 463 -10.83 -31.84 -2.82
CA ALA A 463 -9.56 -31.66 -2.13
C ALA A 463 -8.46 -31.24 -3.13
N GLU A 464 -7.72 -30.21 -2.75
CA GLU A 464 -6.68 -29.62 -3.59
C GLU A 464 -5.26 -30.04 -3.20
N GLY A 465 -4.33 -29.92 -4.16
CA GLY A 465 -2.92 -30.15 -3.91
C GLY A 465 -2.57 -31.59 -3.63
N VAL A 466 -3.30 -32.55 -4.19
CA VAL A 466 -2.98 -33.97 -4.06
C VAL A 466 -1.76 -34.30 -4.91
N GLU A 467 -0.68 -34.74 -4.26
CA GLU A 467 0.61 -35.01 -4.91
C GLU A 467 1.01 -36.50 -4.83
N THR A 468 0.42 -37.27 -3.90
CA THR A 468 0.78 -38.68 -3.67
C THR A 468 -0.44 -39.60 -3.64
N GLU A 469 -0.22 -40.89 -3.99
CA GLU A 469 -1.24 -41.95 -3.89
C GLU A 469 -1.70 -42.18 -2.44
N SER A 470 -0.81 -41.96 -1.46
CA SER A 470 -1.16 -42.05 -0.03
C SER A 470 -2.22 -41.00 0.32
N GLN A 471 -2.03 -39.74 -0.09
CA GLN A 471 -2.98 -38.66 0.13
C GLN A 471 -4.33 -38.99 -0.53
N ALA A 472 -4.31 -39.43 -1.79
CA ALA A 472 -5.54 -39.81 -2.52
C ALA A 472 -6.29 -40.94 -1.79
N THR A 473 -5.58 -41.93 -1.25
CA THR A 473 -6.16 -43.05 -0.50
C THR A 473 -6.83 -42.59 0.80
N LEU A 474 -6.15 -41.69 1.55
CA LEU A 474 -6.68 -41.13 2.79
C LEU A 474 -7.91 -40.25 2.54
N LEU A 475 -7.88 -39.42 1.48
CA LEU A 475 -9.02 -38.59 1.08
C LEU A 475 -10.23 -39.44 0.67
N ARG A 476 -10.00 -40.53 -0.08
CA ARG A 476 -11.06 -41.50 -0.41
C ARG A 476 -11.64 -42.14 0.85
N ALA A 477 -10.80 -42.56 1.80
CA ALA A 477 -11.24 -43.12 3.08
C ALA A 477 -12.03 -42.11 3.93
N ALA A 478 -11.68 -40.83 3.89
CA ALA A 478 -12.42 -39.74 4.52
C ALA A 478 -13.76 -39.47 3.82
N GLY A 479 -13.92 -39.94 2.57
CA GLY A 479 -15.12 -39.79 1.75
C GLY A 479 -15.16 -38.52 0.93
N CYS A 480 -13.99 -37.99 0.57
CA CYS A 480 -13.85 -36.95 -0.44
C CYS A 480 -14.07 -37.58 -1.83
N GLU A 481 -14.94 -36.96 -2.64
CA GLU A 481 -15.36 -37.50 -3.94
C GLU A 481 -14.53 -36.94 -5.10
N VAL A 482 -14.18 -35.65 -5.06
CA VAL A 482 -13.44 -34.98 -6.12
C VAL A 482 -12.08 -34.52 -5.62
N VAL A 483 -11.07 -34.65 -6.46
CA VAL A 483 -9.68 -34.26 -6.13
C VAL A 483 -9.03 -33.52 -7.27
N GLN A 484 -8.07 -32.67 -6.91
CA GLN A 484 -7.20 -31.96 -7.82
C GLN A 484 -5.78 -31.94 -7.29
N GLY A 485 -4.79 -32.07 -8.18
CA GLY A 485 -3.39 -32.01 -7.75
C GLY A 485 -2.43 -32.54 -8.82
N TYR A 486 -1.16 -32.40 -8.54
CA TYR A 486 -0.09 -32.79 -9.48
C TYR A 486 -0.01 -34.30 -9.73
N LEU A 487 -0.58 -35.10 -8.83
CA LEU A 487 -0.74 -36.54 -9.04
C LEU A 487 -1.58 -36.84 -10.30
N PHE A 488 -2.62 -36.05 -10.57
CA PHE A 488 -3.57 -36.27 -11.65
C PHE A 488 -3.29 -35.43 -12.88
N GLY A 489 -2.57 -34.32 -12.73
CA GLY A 489 -2.14 -33.47 -13.82
C GLY A 489 -1.70 -32.08 -13.36
N ARG A 490 -0.68 -31.56 -14.02
CA ARG A 490 -0.26 -30.16 -13.83
C ARG A 490 -1.11 -29.26 -14.70
N PRO A 491 -1.29 -27.98 -14.32
CA PRO A 491 -1.92 -27.00 -15.19
C PRO A 491 -1.20 -26.92 -16.55
N ALA A 492 -1.93 -27.10 -17.64
CA ALA A 492 -1.39 -27.09 -19.00
C ALA A 492 -2.30 -26.34 -19.97
N PRO A 493 -1.79 -25.76 -21.07
CA PRO A 493 -2.61 -25.17 -22.11
C PRO A 493 -3.60 -26.19 -22.67
N LEU A 494 -4.81 -25.73 -23.04
CA LEU A 494 -5.79 -26.59 -23.68
C LEU A 494 -5.29 -26.96 -25.09
N ARG A 495 -5.04 -28.23 -25.32
CA ARG A 495 -4.66 -28.73 -26.65
C ARG A 495 -5.90 -28.89 -27.52
N ILE A 496 -6.19 -27.89 -28.34
CA ILE A 496 -7.27 -27.94 -29.32
C ILE A 496 -6.80 -28.80 -30.50
N GLY A 497 -7.42 -29.96 -30.74
CA GLY A 497 -7.18 -30.73 -31.97
C GLY A 497 -6.81 -32.21 -31.86
N LEU A 498 -6.71 -32.76 -30.65
CA LEU A 498 -6.64 -34.22 -30.47
C LEU A 498 -8.01 -34.72 -30.04
N GLY A 499 -8.79 -35.27 -30.96
CA GLY A 499 -10.11 -35.77 -30.73
C GLY A 499 -10.22 -36.68 -29.52
N GLY A 500 -11.21 -36.38 -28.69
CA GLY A 500 -11.77 -37.26 -27.68
C GLY A 500 -10.83 -37.69 -26.55
N GLY A 501 -10.88 -36.99 -25.42
CA GLY A 501 -10.77 -37.62 -24.10
C GLY A 501 -9.52 -38.45 -23.79
N GLN A 502 -8.37 -38.12 -24.28
CA GLN A 502 -7.14 -38.73 -23.77
C GLN A 502 -6.60 -37.85 -22.64
N ALA A 503 -7.12 -38.08 -21.39
CA ALA A 503 -6.29 -37.93 -20.21
C ALA A 503 -4.92 -38.54 -20.57
N THR A 504 -3.84 -37.82 -20.28
CA THR A 504 -2.48 -38.32 -20.52
C THR A 504 -2.38 -39.75 -19.99
N ASP A 505 -1.55 -40.61 -20.61
CA ASP A 505 -1.36 -42.01 -20.16
C ASP A 505 -1.04 -42.14 -18.66
N GLU A 506 -0.58 -41.07 -18.02
CA GLU A 506 -0.42 -40.95 -16.57
C GLU A 506 -1.75 -40.97 -15.80
N VAL A 507 -2.77 -40.23 -16.25
CA VAL A 507 -4.11 -40.21 -15.59
C VAL A 507 -4.79 -41.58 -15.76
N ARG A 508 -4.57 -42.27 -16.89
CA ARG A 508 -5.06 -43.64 -17.11
C ARG A 508 -4.36 -44.69 -16.24
N ARG A 509 -3.08 -44.48 -15.88
CA ARG A 509 -2.37 -45.39 -14.97
C ARG A 509 -2.92 -45.31 -13.55
N VAL A 510 -3.24 -44.09 -13.08
CA VAL A 510 -3.79 -43.89 -11.72
C VAL A 510 -5.25 -44.38 -11.61
N ALA A 511 -6.05 -44.24 -12.68
CA ALA A 511 -7.44 -44.74 -12.71
C ALA A 511 -7.55 -46.29 -12.74
N ASN A 512 -6.49 -47.00 -13.14
CA ASN A 512 -6.44 -48.46 -13.27
C ASN A 512 -5.83 -49.19 -12.06
N LEU A 513 -5.49 -48.49 -10.99
CA LEU A 513 -5.03 -49.10 -9.74
C LEU A 513 -6.27 -49.48 -8.88
N HIS A 514 -6.74 -50.70 -9.10
CA HIS A 514 -7.73 -51.41 -8.26
C HIS A 514 -7.08 -52.07 -7.08
#